data_369392fd01c5af80b2e5339a6e31fc99
#
_entry.id   369392fd01c5af80b2e5339a6e31fc99
#
_cell.length_a   1.000
_cell.length_b   1.000
_cell.length_c   1.000
_cell.angle_alpha   90.00
_cell.angle_beta   90.00
_cell.angle_gamma   90.00
#
_symmetry.space_group_name_H-M   'P 1'
#
loop_
_entity.id
_entity.type
_entity.pdbx_description
1 polymer ?
#
loop_
_entity_poly.entity_id
_entity_poly.type
_entity_poly.pdbx_seq_one_letter_code
_entity_poly.pdbx_strand_id
1 'polypeptide(L)'
;MKNFYLLIIAVLLVSCSQQNKRKVNNENVFPDGSIIPNWFLDDEKINPTELGKFYAITDYGVTNDSTIVQTVAIQNTIDEAYRNGGGVIVIPKGIFLSGALFFKPNTHLHVVKGGVLKGSDNIEDYPFKPSRIEGQSIEYFSALVNAFGINGFTITGNGIIDGNGLNYWKAFWQRRKENPKCTNLEVSRPRLVFIWKCDNVQLQDIHLRNSGFWSSHYYQCNNVKILDLRITSPHKPIKAPSTDAIDIDVCSNVLIKGCYMAVNDDAIALKGGKGPWADKDASNGENTNIIIENCEFGFCHSALTSGSESIHNKNILMRNCKVTDAKRLLWLKMRPDTPQKYEYITVENITGQVHSFIYIKPWTQFFDLKGRKNVPLSYSDNITMRNIDLKCDIFYDMKITEYDKLTNFTFENINIEAKNSAYNKTIIEGLTFKNVNVNGELIE
;
A
#
# COMPACT_ATOMS: atom_id res chain seq x y z
N MET A 1 31.92 87.44 10.85
CA MET A 1 31.58 86.19 11.55
C MET A 1 30.51 85.56 10.75
N LYS A 2 30.90 84.51 9.99
CA LYS A 2 30.06 83.84 8.99
C LYS A 2 29.44 82.59 9.62
N ASN A 3 28.12 82.57 9.63
CA ASN A 3 27.36 81.38 10.02
C ASN A 3 27.29 80.39 8.85
N PHE A 4 27.75 79.12 9.07
CA PHE A 4 27.68 78.04 8.16
C PHE A 4 26.46 77.17 8.56
N TYR A 5 25.44 77.15 7.73
CA TYR A 5 24.32 76.18 7.86
C TYR A 5 24.65 74.91 7.14
N LEU A 6 24.73 73.85 7.92
CA LEU A 6 24.88 72.51 7.39
C LEU A 6 23.50 71.89 7.02
N LEU A 7 23.27 71.68 5.74
CA LEU A 7 22.02 71.05 5.22
C LEU A 7 22.22 69.52 5.23
N ILE A 8 21.54 68.81 6.13
CA ILE A 8 21.53 67.34 6.13
C ILE A 8 20.44 66.88 5.19
N ILE A 9 20.82 66.27 4.04
CA ILE A 9 19.92 65.61 3.11
C ILE A 9 19.79 64.16 3.61
N ALA A 10 18.61 63.81 4.14
CA ALA A 10 18.24 62.45 4.46
C ALA A 10 17.79 61.73 3.17
N VAL A 11 18.62 60.85 2.65
CA VAL A 11 18.24 59.96 1.54
C VAL A 11 17.47 58.76 2.13
N LEU A 12 16.15 58.76 1.94
CA LEU A 12 15.28 57.63 2.23
C LEU A 12 15.52 56.55 1.14
N LEU A 13 16.31 55.55 1.46
CA LEU A 13 16.41 54.34 0.69
C LEU A 13 15.12 53.48 0.93
N VAL A 14 14.18 53.59 -0.01
CA VAL A 14 13.06 52.67 -0.10
C VAL A 14 13.63 51.35 -0.62
N SER A 15 13.94 50.46 0.30
CA SER A 15 14.26 49.07 -0.04
C SER A 15 12.97 48.36 -0.48
N CYS A 16 12.76 48.29 -1.80
CA CYS A 16 11.77 47.42 -2.39
C CYS A 16 12.22 45.96 -2.18
N SER A 17 11.72 45.29 -1.13
CA SER A 17 11.89 43.86 -0.98
C SER A 17 11.13 43.17 -2.11
N GLN A 18 11.83 42.84 -3.17
CA GLN A 18 11.33 41.85 -4.12
C GLN A 18 11.18 40.52 -3.34
N GLN A 19 9.96 40.20 -2.93
CA GLN A 19 9.59 38.85 -2.59
C GLN A 19 9.86 38.00 -3.84
N ASN A 20 11.00 37.32 -3.86
CA ASN A 20 11.21 36.20 -4.75
C ASN A 20 10.09 35.20 -4.48
N LYS A 21 9.02 35.25 -5.26
CA LYS A 21 8.12 34.10 -5.42
C LYS A 21 9.00 32.99 -5.97
N ARG A 22 9.56 32.15 -5.08
CA ARG A 22 10.10 30.86 -5.46
C ARG A 22 9.01 30.20 -6.30
N LYS A 23 9.29 29.94 -7.58
CA LYS A 23 8.50 28.99 -8.36
C LYS A 23 8.55 27.71 -7.52
N VAL A 24 7.44 27.37 -6.90
CA VAL A 24 7.27 26.07 -6.28
C VAL A 24 7.39 25.09 -7.45
N ASN A 25 8.50 24.38 -7.52
CA ASN A 25 8.62 23.27 -8.46
C ASN A 25 7.48 22.33 -8.12
N ASN A 26 6.61 22.04 -9.07
CA ASN A 26 5.45 21.15 -8.90
C ASN A 26 5.86 19.71 -8.46
N GLU A 27 7.14 19.41 -8.42
CA GLU A 27 7.71 18.11 -8.05
C GLU A 27 7.70 17.83 -6.54
N ASN A 28 7.53 18.86 -5.68
CA ASN A 28 7.64 18.74 -4.23
C ASN A 28 6.34 19.10 -3.48
N VAL A 29 5.19 18.86 -4.10
CA VAL A 29 3.89 19.08 -3.46
C VAL A 29 3.02 17.84 -3.60
N PHE A 30 2.23 17.59 -2.57
CA PHE A 30 1.16 16.60 -2.63
C PHE A 30 0.03 17.07 -3.55
N PRO A 31 -0.88 16.16 -3.96
CA PRO A 31 -2.00 16.52 -4.83
C PRO A 31 -2.92 17.64 -4.33
N ASP A 32 -3.00 17.88 -3.01
CA ASP A 32 -3.76 19.00 -2.43
C ASP A 32 -2.98 20.32 -2.39
N GLY A 33 -1.74 20.35 -2.89
CA GLY A 33 -0.86 21.51 -2.91
C GLY A 33 -0.01 21.68 -1.65
N SER A 34 -0.14 20.85 -0.65
CA SER A 34 0.72 20.87 0.53
C SER A 34 2.15 20.42 0.19
N ILE A 35 3.14 20.95 0.88
CA ILE A 35 4.56 20.65 0.65
C ILE A 35 4.84 19.20 1.12
N ILE A 36 5.52 18.42 0.28
CA ILE A 36 6.03 17.10 0.66
C ILE A 36 7.14 17.27 1.70
N PRO A 37 6.98 16.73 2.92
CA PRO A 37 8.01 16.79 3.95
C PRO A 37 9.32 16.13 3.52
N ASN A 38 10.47 16.62 4.02
CA ASN A 38 11.79 16.06 3.74
C ASN A 38 11.90 14.56 4.09
N TRP A 39 11.11 14.08 5.03
CA TRP A 39 11.05 12.66 5.40
C TRP A 39 10.78 11.73 4.20
N PHE A 40 9.97 12.17 3.23
CA PHE A 40 9.68 11.41 2.01
C PHE A 40 10.84 11.44 1.00
N LEU A 41 11.73 12.42 1.11
CA LEU A 41 12.90 12.55 0.23
C LEU A 41 14.10 11.76 0.74
N ASP A 42 14.06 11.38 2.02
CA ASP A 42 15.03 10.50 2.65
C ASP A 42 14.58 9.05 2.44
N ASP A 43 15.25 8.37 1.52
CA ASP A 43 15.05 6.95 1.19
C ASP A 43 16.27 6.10 1.56
N GLU A 44 17.06 6.57 2.52
CA GLU A 44 18.25 5.88 2.98
C GLU A 44 17.90 4.51 3.58
N LYS A 45 18.66 3.50 3.17
CA LYS A 45 18.54 2.15 3.68
C LYS A 45 19.21 2.01 5.03
N ILE A 46 18.47 1.47 5.98
CA ILE A 46 19.00 1.20 7.30
C ILE A 46 20.07 0.10 7.21
N ASN A 47 21.24 0.40 7.76
CA ASN A 47 22.28 -0.61 7.96
C ASN A 47 21.91 -1.46 9.19
N PRO A 48 21.67 -2.77 9.06
CA PRO A 48 21.25 -3.60 10.20
C PRO A 48 22.29 -3.65 11.34
N THR A 49 23.56 -3.33 11.09
CA THR A 49 24.58 -3.28 12.15
C THR A 49 24.36 -2.11 13.13
N GLU A 50 23.60 -1.09 12.74
CA GLU A 50 23.26 0.06 13.57
C GLU A 50 22.06 -0.21 14.48
N LEU A 51 21.33 -1.30 14.24
CA LEU A 51 20.15 -1.70 15.00
C LEU A 51 20.45 -2.54 16.26
N GLY A 52 21.73 -2.73 16.58
CA GLY A 52 22.17 -3.41 17.77
C GLY A 52 22.81 -4.79 17.54
N LYS A 53 22.86 -5.59 18.59
CA LYS A 53 23.47 -6.94 18.56
C LYS A 53 22.71 -7.88 17.64
N PHE A 54 23.44 -8.73 16.92
CA PHE A 54 22.88 -9.79 16.08
C PHE A 54 22.65 -11.08 16.90
N TYR A 55 21.47 -11.65 16.71
CA TYR A 55 21.02 -12.90 17.30
C TYR A 55 20.68 -13.86 16.16
N ALA A 56 21.68 -14.64 15.71
CA ALA A 56 21.43 -15.66 14.70
C ALA A 56 20.62 -16.81 15.32
N ILE A 57 19.48 -17.14 14.72
CA ILE A 57 18.56 -18.15 15.28
C ILE A 57 19.23 -19.51 15.51
N THR A 58 20.25 -19.84 14.71
CA THR A 58 21.03 -21.08 14.83
C THR A 58 21.85 -21.14 16.12
N ASP A 59 22.26 -20.01 16.68
CA ASP A 59 22.99 -19.95 17.96
C ASP A 59 22.08 -20.22 19.16
N TYR A 60 20.76 -20.27 18.91
CA TYR A 60 19.70 -20.50 19.88
C TYR A 60 18.96 -21.82 19.66
N GLY A 61 19.60 -22.77 18.98
CA GLY A 61 19.12 -24.16 18.82
C GLY A 61 18.17 -24.37 17.64
N VAL A 62 17.95 -23.34 16.78
CA VAL A 62 17.18 -23.49 15.55
C VAL A 62 18.04 -24.17 14.48
N THR A 63 17.52 -25.21 13.86
CA THR A 63 18.24 -25.99 12.84
C THR A 63 17.77 -25.66 11.43
N ASN A 64 18.67 -25.79 10.45
CA ASN A 64 18.32 -25.66 9.04
C ASN A 64 17.54 -26.91 8.57
N ASP A 65 16.28 -26.98 9.00
CA ASP A 65 15.35 -28.05 8.66
C ASP A 65 13.98 -27.46 8.30
N SER A 66 13.60 -27.63 7.05
CA SER A 66 12.33 -27.10 6.51
C SER A 66 11.11 -27.99 6.79
N THR A 67 11.29 -29.11 7.51
CA THR A 67 10.23 -30.08 7.84
C THR A 67 9.77 -29.98 9.29
N ILE A 68 10.55 -29.32 10.16
CA ILE A 68 10.25 -29.16 11.58
C ILE A 68 9.81 -27.73 11.85
N VAL A 69 8.63 -27.56 12.43
CA VAL A 69 8.13 -26.23 12.85
C VAL A 69 8.90 -25.81 14.11
N GLN A 70 9.65 -24.72 14.03
CA GLN A 70 10.58 -24.25 15.07
C GLN A 70 10.15 -22.90 15.68
N THR A 71 8.85 -22.60 15.66
CA THR A 71 8.29 -21.33 16.13
C THR A 71 8.76 -20.96 17.53
N VAL A 72 8.71 -21.91 18.47
CA VAL A 72 9.08 -21.64 19.88
C VAL A 72 10.55 -21.25 20.00
N ALA A 73 11.45 -21.95 19.32
CA ALA A 73 12.89 -21.66 19.40
C ALA A 73 13.22 -20.29 18.76
N ILE A 74 12.59 -19.97 17.61
CA ILE A 74 12.76 -18.65 16.95
C ILE A 74 12.16 -17.55 17.83
N GLN A 75 10.97 -17.76 18.41
CA GLN A 75 10.35 -16.79 19.31
C GLN A 75 11.21 -16.56 20.58
N ASN A 76 11.79 -17.61 21.13
CA ASN A 76 12.71 -17.50 22.27
C ASN A 76 13.95 -16.66 21.94
N THR A 77 14.43 -16.70 20.68
CA THR A 77 15.52 -15.83 20.22
C THR A 77 15.09 -14.36 20.20
N ILE A 78 13.87 -14.08 19.73
CA ILE A 78 13.29 -12.72 19.75
C ILE A 78 13.16 -12.24 21.21
N ASP A 79 12.65 -13.11 22.09
CA ASP A 79 12.43 -12.81 23.50
C ASP A 79 13.75 -12.58 24.25
N GLU A 80 14.80 -13.32 23.91
CA GLU A 80 16.14 -13.13 24.46
C GLU A 80 16.74 -11.79 24.02
N ALA A 81 16.65 -11.47 22.72
CA ALA A 81 17.07 -10.17 22.22
C ALA A 81 16.36 -9.03 22.96
N TYR A 82 15.04 -9.14 23.13
CA TYR A 82 14.25 -8.13 23.86
C TYR A 82 14.69 -7.98 25.31
N ARG A 83 14.93 -9.09 26.06
CA ARG A 83 15.42 -9.06 27.44
C ARG A 83 16.78 -8.40 27.57
N ASN A 84 17.59 -8.46 26.52
CA ASN A 84 18.93 -7.85 26.47
C ASN A 84 18.92 -6.40 25.90
N GLY A 85 17.74 -5.76 25.80
CA GLY A 85 17.61 -4.38 25.35
C GLY A 85 17.30 -4.20 23.87
N GLY A 86 17.17 -5.29 23.11
CA GLY A 86 16.88 -5.29 21.68
C GLY A 86 18.00 -5.88 20.83
N GLY A 87 17.83 -5.77 19.50
CA GLY A 87 18.79 -6.22 18.51
C GLY A 87 18.15 -6.85 17.28
N VAL A 88 18.96 -7.44 16.45
CA VAL A 88 18.59 -7.95 15.14
C VAL A 88 18.50 -9.47 15.15
N ILE A 89 17.31 -10.00 14.90
CA ILE A 89 17.10 -11.44 14.75
C ILE A 89 17.52 -11.81 13.33
N VAL A 90 18.51 -12.67 13.21
CA VAL A 90 19.07 -13.05 11.91
C VAL A 90 18.59 -14.43 11.51
N ILE A 91 17.97 -14.49 10.32
CA ILE A 91 17.69 -15.75 9.63
C ILE A 91 18.88 -16.02 8.71
N PRO A 92 19.77 -16.95 9.04
CA PRO A 92 20.96 -17.23 8.25
C PRO A 92 20.61 -17.98 6.95
N LYS A 93 21.63 -18.30 6.15
CA LYS A 93 21.46 -19.12 4.94
C LYS A 93 20.86 -20.49 5.30
N GLY A 94 19.76 -20.85 4.66
CA GLY A 94 18.99 -22.07 4.92
C GLY A 94 17.49 -21.83 4.84
N ILE A 95 16.70 -22.85 5.18
CA ILE A 95 15.23 -22.78 5.19
C ILE A 95 14.74 -23.13 6.58
N PHE A 96 14.06 -22.21 7.24
CA PHE A 96 13.60 -22.34 8.61
C PHE A 96 12.08 -22.22 8.67
N LEU A 97 11.42 -23.32 9.06
CA LEU A 97 9.96 -23.42 9.11
C LEU A 97 9.43 -22.91 10.46
N SER A 98 8.46 -22.00 10.40
CA SER A 98 7.86 -21.37 11.58
C SER A 98 6.37 -21.12 11.42
N GLY A 99 5.61 -21.13 12.48
CA GLY A 99 4.34 -20.44 12.62
C GLY A 99 4.54 -18.97 12.96
N ALA A 100 3.52 -18.36 13.58
CA ALA A 100 3.51 -16.92 13.87
C ALA A 100 4.62 -16.49 14.85
N LEU A 101 5.36 -15.45 14.46
CA LEU A 101 6.39 -14.79 15.26
C LEU A 101 5.93 -13.39 15.65
N PHE A 102 6.20 -12.99 16.89
CA PHE A 102 5.82 -11.70 17.47
C PHE A 102 7.07 -10.93 17.88
N PHE A 103 7.37 -9.87 17.13
CA PHE A 103 8.47 -8.97 17.43
C PHE A 103 8.11 -8.04 18.58
N LYS A 104 9.12 -7.55 19.28
CA LYS A 104 9.01 -6.73 20.49
C LYS A 104 9.74 -5.40 20.31
N PRO A 105 9.55 -4.40 21.18
CA PRO A 105 10.28 -3.15 21.10
C PRO A 105 11.79 -3.35 20.95
N ASN A 106 12.41 -2.59 20.07
CA ASN A 106 13.83 -2.66 19.73
C ASN A 106 14.30 -4.00 19.15
N THR A 107 13.42 -4.89 18.71
CA THR A 107 13.80 -6.09 17.99
C THR A 107 13.47 -5.96 16.50
N HIS A 108 14.39 -6.39 15.65
CA HIS A 108 14.31 -6.24 14.19
C HIS A 108 14.56 -7.58 13.51
N LEU A 109 14.12 -7.72 12.27
CA LEU A 109 14.32 -8.94 11.47
C LEU A 109 15.34 -8.68 10.34
N HIS A 110 16.33 -9.54 10.24
CA HIS A 110 17.26 -9.55 9.10
C HIS A 110 17.31 -10.94 8.47
N VAL A 111 16.91 -11.06 7.20
CA VAL A 111 16.99 -12.32 6.46
C VAL A 111 18.12 -12.22 5.46
N VAL A 112 19.22 -12.95 5.69
CA VAL A 112 20.41 -12.87 4.83
C VAL A 112 20.12 -13.43 3.44
N LYS A 113 20.91 -13.07 2.46
CA LYS A 113 20.85 -13.66 1.11
C LYS A 113 21.00 -15.19 1.18
N GLY A 114 20.01 -15.91 0.65
CA GLY A 114 19.92 -17.38 0.72
C GLY A 114 19.28 -17.90 1.99
N GLY A 115 18.88 -17.02 2.93
CA GLY A 115 18.01 -17.36 4.06
C GLY A 115 16.54 -17.31 3.67
N VAL A 116 15.76 -18.23 4.19
CA VAL A 116 14.31 -18.31 3.98
C VAL A 116 13.62 -18.55 5.33
N LEU A 117 12.83 -17.59 5.76
CA LEU A 117 11.83 -17.79 6.80
C LEU A 117 10.56 -18.32 6.12
N LYS A 118 10.26 -19.60 6.33
CA LYS A 118 9.16 -20.29 5.70
C LYS A 118 8.00 -20.46 6.68
N GLY A 119 6.80 -20.06 6.27
CA GLY A 119 5.58 -20.24 7.06
C GLY A 119 5.12 -21.70 7.10
N SER A 120 4.56 -22.11 8.23
CA SER A 120 3.83 -23.37 8.34
C SER A 120 2.59 -23.35 7.44
N ASP A 121 2.25 -24.48 6.87
CA ASP A 121 1.00 -24.71 6.13
C ASP A 121 -0.11 -25.33 7.01
N ASN A 122 0.13 -25.43 8.32
CA ASN A 122 -0.86 -25.77 9.33
C ASN A 122 -1.34 -24.48 10.04
N ILE A 123 -2.64 -24.19 9.95
CA ILE A 123 -3.22 -22.98 10.54
C ILE A 123 -3.15 -22.94 12.07
N GLU A 124 -3.05 -24.07 12.74
CA GLU A 124 -2.92 -24.16 14.20
C GLU A 124 -1.60 -23.55 14.71
N ASP A 125 -0.60 -23.35 13.84
CA ASP A 125 0.64 -22.66 14.17
C ASP A 125 0.51 -21.13 14.17
N TYR A 126 -0.69 -20.62 13.90
CA TYR A 126 -1.02 -19.18 13.85
C TYR A 126 -2.10 -18.85 14.87
N PRO A 127 -1.75 -18.32 16.05
CA PRO A 127 -2.73 -18.02 17.10
C PRO A 127 -3.85 -17.10 16.63
N PHE A 128 -5.07 -17.43 17.02
CA PHE A 128 -6.25 -16.60 16.79
C PHE A 128 -6.26 -15.46 17.82
N LYS A 129 -6.25 -14.22 17.35
CA LYS A 129 -6.08 -13.01 18.20
C LYS A 129 -6.90 -11.85 17.66
N PRO A 130 -7.16 -10.81 18.50
CA PRO A 130 -7.67 -9.54 18.01
C PRO A 130 -6.82 -9.05 16.83
N SER A 131 -7.47 -8.67 15.75
CA SER A 131 -6.84 -8.39 14.46
C SER A 131 -7.66 -7.38 13.64
N ARG A 132 -7.18 -7.11 12.45
CA ARG A 132 -7.85 -6.30 11.43
C ARG A 132 -7.81 -7.05 10.11
N ILE A 133 -8.94 -7.24 9.45
CA ILE A 133 -9.02 -7.89 8.15
C ILE A 133 -10.26 -7.37 7.39
N GLU A 134 -10.13 -7.16 6.07
CA GLU A 134 -11.21 -6.66 5.21
C GLU A 134 -11.97 -5.46 5.80
N GLY A 135 -11.24 -4.47 6.36
CA GLY A 135 -11.82 -3.25 6.91
C GLY A 135 -12.62 -3.44 8.20
N GLN A 136 -12.44 -4.56 8.91
CA GLN A 136 -13.15 -4.89 10.14
C GLN A 136 -12.19 -5.30 11.25
N SER A 137 -12.42 -4.79 12.47
CA SER A 137 -11.70 -5.23 13.67
C SER A 137 -12.41 -6.48 14.22
N ILE A 138 -11.77 -7.62 14.03
CA ILE A 138 -12.28 -8.95 14.42
C ILE A 138 -11.13 -9.79 14.95
N GLU A 139 -11.43 -10.89 15.61
CA GLU A 139 -10.43 -11.92 15.84
C GLU A 139 -10.09 -12.66 14.55
N TYR A 140 -8.80 -12.89 14.30
CA TYR A 140 -8.32 -13.59 13.12
C TYR A 140 -6.94 -14.22 13.37
N PHE A 141 -6.55 -15.12 12.50
CA PHE A 141 -5.24 -15.76 12.56
C PHE A 141 -4.10 -14.75 12.41
N SER A 142 -3.08 -14.89 13.26
CA SER A 142 -1.89 -14.03 13.20
C SER A 142 -1.14 -14.22 11.87
N ALA A 143 -0.32 -13.26 11.50
CA ALA A 143 0.58 -13.39 10.35
C ALA A 143 1.83 -14.23 10.73
N LEU A 144 2.64 -14.57 9.74
CA LEU A 144 3.95 -15.19 10.01
C LEU A 144 4.85 -14.23 10.79
N VAL A 145 4.91 -12.96 10.38
CA VAL A 145 5.65 -11.89 11.06
C VAL A 145 4.67 -10.85 11.58
N ASN A 146 4.69 -10.59 12.88
CA ASN A 146 3.82 -9.65 13.56
C ASN A 146 4.62 -8.63 14.36
N ALA A 147 4.27 -7.34 14.26
CA ALA A 147 4.79 -6.25 15.08
C ALA A 147 3.63 -5.35 15.53
N PHE A 148 3.45 -5.21 16.86
CA PHE A 148 2.31 -4.49 17.43
C PHE A 148 2.76 -3.44 18.44
N GLY A 149 2.38 -2.16 18.20
CA GLY A 149 2.69 -1.06 19.12
C GLY A 149 4.18 -0.77 19.26
N ILE A 150 4.95 -0.96 18.20
CA ILE A 150 6.41 -0.80 18.21
C ILE A 150 6.79 0.48 17.45
N ASN A 151 7.74 1.23 18.00
CA ASN A 151 8.38 2.33 17.31
C ASN A 151 9.72 1.87 16.73
N GLY A 152 9.95 2.11 15.44
CA GLY A 152 11.22 1.80 14.78
C GLY A 152 11.37 0.35 14.31
N PHE A 153 10.30 -0.42 14.12
CA PHE A 153 10.40 -1.80 13.62
C PHE A 153 10.95 -1.89 12.19
N THR A 154 11.91 -2.80 11.98
CA THR A 154 12.60 -2.92 10.70
C THR A 154 12.69 -4.37 10.24
N ILE A 155 12.45 -4.59 8.93
CA ILE A 155 12.77 -5.85 8.23
C ILE A 155 13.78 -5.54 7.14
N THR A 156 14.93 -6.20 7.16
CA THR A 156 16.03 -5.96 6.22
C THR A 156 16.57 -7.26 5.61
N GLY A 157 17.40 -7.12 4.61
CA GLY A 157 18.18 -8.21 4.02
C GLY A 157 17.65 -8.67 2.67
N ASN A 158 18.48 -9.45 1.95
CA ASN A 158 18.21 -9.92 0.59
C ASN A 158 17.74 -11.40 0.58
N GLY A 159 17.11 -11.82 1.66
CA GLY A 159 16.51 -13.15 1.81
C GLY A 159 15.04 -13.19 1.46
N ILE A 160 14.37 -14.23 1.94
CA ILE A 160 12.99 -14.52 1.57
C ILE A 160 12.15 -14.74 2.81
N ILE A 161 10.95 -14.13 2.85
CA ILE A 161 9.86 -14.53 3.73
C ILE A 161 8.82 -15.22 2.84
N ASP A 162 8.63 -16.53 3.04
CA ASP A 162 7.79 -17.39 2.20
C ASP A 162 6.58 -17.88 3.00
N GLY A 163 5.40 -17.53 2.57
CA GLY A 163 4.15 -17.90 3.25
C GLY A 163 3.74 -19.34 3.08
N ASN A 164 4.41 -20.11 2.18
CA ASN A 164 4.08 -21.53 1.93
C ASN A 164 2.59 -21.77 1.65
N GLY A 165 1.97 -20.86 0.90
CA GLY A 165 0.51 -20.71 0.79
C GLY A 165 -0.24 -21.80 0.04
N LEU A 166 0.44 -22.76 -0.61
CA LEU A 166 -0.17 -23.70 -1.57
C LEU A 166 -1.37 -24.48 -1.00
N ASN A 167 -1.27 -24.99 0.23
CA ASN A 167 -2.35 -25.76 0.86
C ASN A 167 -3.54 -24.86 1.22
N TYR A 168 -3.29 -23.64 1.64
CA TYR A 168 -4.32 -22.62 1.87
C TYR A 168 -5.07 -22.25 0.58
N TRP A 169 -4.35 -22.13 -0.56
CA TRP A 169 -4.97 -21.82 -1.85
C TRP A 169 -5.83 -22.97 -2.36
N LYS A 170 -5.35 -24.22 -2.21
CA LYS A 170 -6.14 -25.43 -2.55
C LYS A 170 -7.44 -25.49 -1.75
N ALA A 171 -7.36 -25.26 -0.43
CA ALA A 171 -8.52 -25.25 0.45
C ALA A 171 -9.52 -24.13 0.06
N PHE A 172 -9.02 -22.93 -0.27
CA PHE A 172 -9.88 -21.83 -0.73
C PHE A 172 -10.61 -22.17 -2.04
N TRP A 173 -9.90 -22.71 -3.04
CA TRP A 173 -10.53 -23.04 -4.32
C TRP A 173 -11.49 -24.23 -4.20
N GLN A 174 -11.21 -25.17 -3.32
CA GLN A 174 -12.13 -26.25 -3.01
C GLN A 174 -13.42 -25.68 -2.39
N ARG A 175 -13.30 -24.80 -1.37
CA ARG A 175 -14.45 -24.14 -0.77
C ARG A 175 -15.24 -23.29 -1.77
N ARG A 176 -14.55 -22.56 -2.65
CA ARG A 176 -15.19 -21.77 -3.72
C ARG A 176 -15.94 -22.63 -4.73
N LYS A 177 -15.47 -23.84 -4.99
CA LYS A 177 -16.17 -24.82 -5.83
C LYS A 177 -17.44 -25.36 -5.16
N GLU A 178 -17.38 -25.61 -3.86
CA GLU A 178 -18.53 -26.08 -3.06
C GLU A 178 -19.56 -24.98 -2.86
N ASN A 179 -19.12 -23.77 -2.58
CA ASN A 179 -19.96 -22.59 -2.42
C ASN A 179 -19.40 -21.40 -3.22
N PRO A 180 -19.86 -21.13 -4.45
CA PRO A 180 -19.39 -20.00 -5.26
C PRO A 180 -19.57 -18.63 -4.59
N LYS A 181 -20.45 -18.52 -3.59
CA LYS A 181 -20.70 -17.30 -2.81
C LYS A 181 -19.93 -17.25 -1.49
N CYS A 182 -19.04 -18.21 -1.22
CA CYS A 182 -18.28 -18.21 0.02
C CYS A 182 -17.47 -16.92 0.15
N THR A 183 -17.35 -16.42 1.39
CA THR A 183 -16.51 -15.26 1.70
C THR A 183 -15.02 -15.63 1.69
N ASN A 184 -14.15 -14.64 1.65
CA ASN A 184 -12.72 -14.90 1.75
C ASN A 184 -12.32 -15.47 3.13
N LEU A 185 -13.08 -15.15 4.17
CA LEU A 185 -12.80 -15.53 5.56
C LEU A 185 -13.34 -16.91 5.95
N GLU A 186 -14.15 -17.56 5.11
CA GLU A 186 -14.61 -18.93 5.36
C GLU A 186 -13.48 -19.98 5.30
N VAL A 187 -12.34 -19.63 4.73
CA VAL A 187 -11.13 -20.46 4.72
C VAL A 187 -10.02 -19.76 5.48
N SER A 188 -9.57 -20.36 6.56
CA SER A 188 -8.50 -19.86 7.40
C SER A 188 -7.18 -19.77 6.63
N ARG A 189 -6.64 -18.56 6.49
CA ARG A 189 -5.42 -18.29 5.72
C ARG A 189 -4.60 -17.21 6.42
N PRO A 190 -3.34 -17.47 6.82
CA PRO A 190 -2.52 -16.44 7.47
C PRO A 190 -2.03 -15.43 6.44
N ARG A 191 -1.88 -14.17 6.87
CA ARG A 191 -1.10 -13.15 6.16
C ARG A 191 0.40 -13.43 6.34
N LEU A 192 1.24 -12.81 5.52
CA LEU A 192 2.68 -13.00 5.65
C LEU A 192 3.29 -12.03 6.67
N VAL A 193 2.98 -10.73 6.55
CA VAL A 193 3.42 -9.68 7.47
C VAL A 193 2.23 -8.86 7.94
N PHE A 194 2.12 -8.64 9.26
CA PHE A 194 1.12 -7.74 9.84
C PHE A 194 1.76 -6.80 10.86
N ILE A 195 1.65 -5.51 10.59
CA ILE A 195 2.21 -4.43 11.41
C ILE A 195 1.06 -3.53 11.86
N TRP A 196 0.88 -3.41 13.17
CA TRP A 196 -0.27 -2.72 13.74
C TRP A 196 0.15 -1.73 14.82
N LYS A 197 -0.33 -0.47 14.71
CA LYS A 197 -0.02 0.64 15.64
C LYS A 197 1.48 0.84 15.83
N CYS A 198 2.22 0.80 14.74
CA CYS A 198 3.67 1.02 14.74
C CYS A 198 4.00 2.34 14.07
N ASP A 199 5.02 3.02 14.61
CA ASP A 199 5.57 4.24 14.03
C ASP A 199 7.00 3.99 13.54
N ASN A 200 7.44 4.75 12.50
CA ASN A 200 8.81 4.68 11.96
C ASN A 200 9.21 3.26 11.53
N VAL A 201 8.37 2.65 10.71
CA VAL A 201 8.57 1.29 10.19
C VAL A 201 9.35 1.36 8.88
N GLN A 202 10.35 0.47 8.72
CA GLN A 202 11.02 0.33 7.42
C GLN A 202 11.21 -1.14 7.03
N LEU A 203 10.72 -1.49 5.83
CA LEU A 203 11.00 -2.76 5.18
C LEU A 203 11.84 -2.50 3.94
N GLN A 204 12.93 -3.25 3.73
CA GLN A 204 13.82 -3.04 2.60
C GLN A 204 14.46 -4.32 2.06
N ASP A 205 14.65 -4.36 0.73
CA ASP A 205 15.40 -5.39 -0.03
C ASP A 205 14.86 -6.83 0.09
N ILE A 206 13.84 -7.08 0.87
CA ILE A 206 13.30 -8.41 1.16
C ILE A 206 12.38 -8.93 0.05
N HIS A 207 12.38 -10.23 -0.19
CA HIS A 207 11.41 -10.89 -1.05
C HIS A 207 10.30 -11.53 -0.21
N LEU A 208 9.09 -10.97 -0.30
CA LEU A 208 7.86 -11.55 0.24
C LEU A 208 7.20 -12.41 -0.84
N ARG A 209 6.93 -13.68 -0.55
CA ARG A 209 6.30 -14.55 -1.55
C ARG A 209 5.34 -15.57 -0.98
N ASN A 210 4.48 -16.08 -1.83
CA ASN A 210 3.60 -17.23 -1.56
C ASN A 210 2.74 -17.06 -0.30
N SER A 211 2.26 -15.86 0.00
CA SER A 211 1.37 -15.64 1.14
C SER A 211 0.11 -16.49 1.04
N GLY A 212 -0.40 -16.97 2.17
CA GLY A 212 -1.71 -17.65 2.24
C GLY A 212 -2.87 -16.69 1.95
N PHE A 213 -2.73 -15.42 2.35
CA PHE A 213 -3.68 -14.33 2.17
C PHE A 213 -2.91 -13.05 1.79
N TRP A 214 -3.22 -11.83 2.28
CA TRP A 214 -2.48 -10.59 2.04
C TRP A 214 -0.99 -10.73 2.37
N SER A 215 -0.12 -10.18 1.53
CA SER A 215 1.33 -10.35 1.71
C SER A 215 1.88 -9.42 2.80
N SER A 216 1.52 -8.14 2.79
CA SER A 216 1.90 -7.22 3.87
C SER A 216 0.76 -6.26 4.19
N HIS A 217 0.44 -6.14 5.46
CA HIS A 217 -0.66 -5.32 5.95
C HIS A 217 -0.18 -4.39 7.07
N TYR A 218 -0.38 -3.10 6.87
CA TYR A 218 -0.03 -2.03 7.81
C TYR A 218 -1.32 -1.40 8.30
N TYR A 219 -1.60 -1.47 9.60
CA TYR A 219 -2.82 -0.95 10.19
C TYR A 219 -2.53 0.05 11.30
N GLN A 220 -3.09 1.25 11.19
CA GLN A 220 -2.88 2.36 12.13
C GLN A 220 -1.39 2.65 12.35
N CYS A 221 -0.61 2.67 11.27
CA CYS A 221 0.82 2.98 11.30
C CYS A 221 1.09 4.40 10.78
N ASN A 222 2.18 4.98 11.25
CA ASN A 222 2.64 6.28 10.79
C ASN A 222 4.14 6.23 10.46
N ASN A 223 4.57 6.98 9.43
CA ASN A 223 5.95 6.99 8.94
C ASN A 223 6.42 5.59 8.51
N VAL A 224 5.84 5.05 7.45
CA VAL A 224 6.17 3.71 6.92
C VAL A 224 6.96 3.85 5.62
N LYS A 225 8.16 3.29 5.57
CA LYS A 225 8.98 3.16 4.35
C LYS A 225 9.02 1.71 3.88
N ILE A 226 8.72 1.49 2.61
CA ILE A 226 8.74 0.18 1.93
C ILE A 226 9.62 0.35 0.70
N LEU A 227 10.88 -0.11 0.80
CA LEU A 227 11.94 0.21 -0.14
C LEU A 227 12.49 -1.04 -0.84
N ASP A 228 12.44 -1.06 -2.17
CA ASP A 228 13.02 -2.11 -3.02
C ASP A 228 12.58 -3.54 -2.69
N LEU A 229 11.33 -3.70 -2.23
CA LEU A 229 10.76 -5.02 -1.99
C LEU A 229 10.42 -5.72 -3.32
N ARG A 230 10.60 -7.03 -3.31
CA ARG A 230 10.01 -7.91 -4.30
C ARG A 230 8.83 -8.65 -3.68
N ILE A 231 7.61 -8.53 -4.22
CA ILE A 231 6.42 -9.20 -3.67
C ILE A 231 5.77 -10.00 -4.78
N THR A 232 5.66 -11.32 -4.58
CA THR A 232 5.16 -12.21 -5.64
C THR A 232 4.26 -13.32 -5.12
N SER A 233 3.27 -13.69 -5.93
CA SER A 233 2.47 -14.91 -5.73
C SER A 233 2.22 -15.60 -7.07
N PRO A 234 2.18 -16.96 -7.11
CA PRO A 234 2.06 -17.69 -8.38
C PRO A 234 0.65 -17.58 -8.95
N HIS A 235 0.61 -17.47 -10.30
CA HIS A 235 -0.63 -17.55 -11.07
C HIS A 235 -0.90 -18.96 -11.57
N LYS A 236 0.14 -19.76 -11.74
CA LYS A 236 0.09 -21.18 -12.19
C LYS A 236 1.00 -22.02 -11.29
N PRO A 237 0.76 -23.32 -11.13
CA PRO A 237 -0.39 -24.10 -11.61
C PRO A 237 -1.69 -23.80 -10.84
N ILE A 238 -1.61 -23.26 -9.62
CA ILE A 238 -2.75 -22.85 -8.78
C ILE A 238 -2.62 -21.36 -8.51
N LYS A 239 -3.66 -20.61 -8.87
CA LYS A 239 -3.73 -19.18 -8.58
C LYS A 239 -3.82 -18.97 -7.08
N ALA A 240 -2.93 -18.13 -6.52
CA ALA A 240 -2.95 -17.72 -5.12
C ALA A 240 -4.05 -16.67 -4.89
N PRO A 241 -5.16 -16.95 -4.20
CA PRO A 241 -6.28 -16.03 -4.05
C PRO A 241 -6.03 -15.00 -2.98
N SER A 242 -6.50 -13.76 -3.19
CA SER A 242 -6.45 -12.66 -2.21
C SER A 242 -5.03 -12.38 -1.70
N THR A 243 -4.05 -12.37 -2.59
CA THR A 243 -2.64 -12.12 -2.24
C THR A 243 -2.23 -10.71 -2.61
N ASP A 244 -2.98 -9.72 -2.10
CA ASP A 244 -2.62 -8.30 -2.20
C ASP A 244 -1.17 -8.11 -1.75
N ALA A 245 -0.38 -7.27 -2.45
CA ALA A 245 1.03 -7.14 -2.09
C ALA A 245 1.21 -6.22 -0.88
N ILE A 246 0.60 -5.04 -0.89
CA ILE A 246 0.70 -4.04 0.16
C ILE A 246 -0.69 -3.50 0.48
N ASP A 247 -1.16 -3.75 1.69
CA ASP A 247 -2.40 -3.20 2.22
C ASP A 247 -2.11 -2.11 3.24
N ILE A 248 -2.51 -0.88 2.94
CA ILE A 248 -2.38 0.29 3.82
C ILE A 248 -3.76 0.57 4.42
N ASP A 249 -3.91 0.47 5.73
CA ASP A 249 -5.18 0.54 6.45
C ASP A 249 -5.09 1.56 7.61
N VAL A 250 -5.69 2.72 7.44
CA VAL A 250 -5.65 3.82 8.43
C VAL A 250 -4.23 4.27 8.74
N CYS A 251 -3.43 4.53 7.71
CA CYS A 251 -2.04 4.94 7.86
C CYS A 251 -1.78 6.35 7.34
N SER A 252 -0.75 6.99 7.88
CA SER A 252 -0.26 8.29 7.41
C SER A 252 1.24 8.28 7.16
N ASN A 253 1.68 9.11 6.20
CA ASN A 253 3.07 9.24 5.80
C ASN A 253 3.67 7.89 5.38
N VAL A 254 3.33 7.42 4.18
CA VAL A 254 3.80 6.14 3.63
C VAL A 254 4.60 6.38 2.35
N LEU A 255 5.83 5.90 2.31
CA LEU A 255 6.68 5.87 1.11
C LEU A 255 6.84 4.43 0.62
N ILE A 256 6.39 4.17 -0.61
CA ILE A 256 6.58 2.89 -1.31
C ILE A 256 7.47 3.20 -2.53
N LYS A 257 8.70 2.71 -2.52
CA LYS A 257 9.68 3.07 -3.55
C LYS A 257 10.47 1.88 -4.06
N GLY A 258 10.69 1.82 -5.39
CA GLY A 258 11.56 0.82 -6.02
C GLY A 258 11.03 -0.61 -5.99
N CYS A 259 9.78 -0.83 -5.60
CA CYS A 259 9.22 -2.17 -5.39
C CYS A 259 8.80 -2.83 -6.71
N TYR A 260 8.98 -4.14 -6.79
CA TYR A 260 8.40 -4.99 -7.83
C TYR A 260 7.26 -5.83 -7.24
N MET A 261 6.07 -5.74 -7.82
CA MET A 261 4.88 -6.45 -7.35
C MET A 261 4.24 -7.26 -8.48
N ALA A 262 4.10 -8.58 -8.28
CA ALA A 262 3.40 -9.48 -9.21
C ALA A 262 2.58 -10.49 -8.40
N VAL A 263 1.29 -10.20 -8.20
CA VAL A 263 0.40 -10.90 -7.27
C VAL A 263 -0.97 -11.17 -7.89
N ASN A 264 -1.76 -12.05 -7.27
CA ASN A 264 -3.07 -12.43 -7.82
C ASN A 264 -4.25 -11.65 -7.24
N ASP A 265 -3.99 -10.51 -6.61
CA ASP A 265 -4.97 -9.51 -6.24
C ASP A 265 -4.38 -8.11 -6.44
N ASP A 266 -4.78 -7.10 -5.69
CA ASP A 266 -4.29 -5.73 -5.85
C ASP A 266 -2.79 -5.63 -5.48
N ALA A 267 -2.00 -4.84 -6.22
CA ALA A 267 -0.61 -4.60 -5.85
C ALA A 267 -0.55 -3.66 -4.63
N ILE A 268 -1.19 -2.51 -4.70
CA ILE A 268 -1.31 -1.60 -3.57
C ILE A 268 -2.80 -1.33 -3.33
N ALA A 269 -3.28 -1.66 -2.13
CA ALA A 269 -4.67 -1.46 -1.73
C ALA A 269 -4.76 -0.56 -0.50
N LEU A 270 -5.54 0.52 -0.62
CA LEU A 270 -5.80 1.46 0.46
C LEU A 270 -7.12 1.07 1.13
N LYS A 271 -7.03 0.65 2.39
CA LYS A 271 -8.14 0.20 3.21
C LYS A 271 -8.55 1.31 4.20
N GLY A 272 -9.41 1.05 5.19
CA GLY A 272 -9.78 2.07 6.20
C GLY A 272 -11.15 1.87 6.83
N GLY A 273 -11.93 0.86 6.38
CA GLY A 273 -13.23 0.55 6.95
C GLY A 273 -14.25 0.06 5.94
N LYS A 274 -15.27 -0.66 6.41
CA LYS A 274 -16.30 -1.30 5.58
C LYS A 274 -17.67 -1.25 6.23
N GLY A 275 -18.66 -1.10 5.38
CA GLY A 275 -20.06 -1.20 5.73
C GLY A 275 -20.72 0.14 6.07
N PRO A 276 -22.05 0.13 6.23
CA PRO A 276 -22.83 1.36 6.30
C PRO A 276 -22.52 2.25 7.51
N TRP A 277 -22.02 1.67 8.59
CA TRP A 277 -21.65 2.37 9.83
C TRP A 277 -20.15 2.61 9.97
N ALA A 278 -19.37 2.41 8.89
CA ALA A 278 -17.90 2.52 8.93
C ALA A 278 -17.41 3.91 9.36
N ASP A 279 -18.15 4.97 9.06
CA ASP A 279 -17.87 6.35 9.47
C ASP A 279 -18.13 6.63 10.97
N LYS A 280 -18.69 5.68 11.71
CA LYS A 280 -18.98 5.77 13.14
C LYS A 280 -18.08 4.87 14.00
N ASP A 281 -17.31 4.00 13.38
CA ASP A 281 -16.40 3.09 14.05
C ASP A 281 -15.02 3.73 14.21
N ALA A 282 -14.60 3.98 15.45
CA ALA A 282 -13.32 4.63 15.77
C ALA A 282 -12.08 3.79 15.37
N SER A 283 -12.24 2.52 15.03
CA SER A 283 -11.17 1.68 14.47
C SER A 283 -10.92 1.94 12.99
N ASN A 284 -11.83 2.62 12.31
CA ASN A 284 -11.74 3.04 10.92
C ASN A 284 -11.15 4.46 10.81
N GLY A 285 -10.63 4.79 9.64
CA GLY A 285 -10.05 6.10 9.44
C GLY A 285 -9.52 6.32 8.01
N GLU A 286 -8.76 7.38 7.87
CA GLU A 286 -8.17 7.78 6.60
C GLU A 286 -6.78 7.17 6.37
N ASN A 287 -6.45 7.05 5.08
CA ASN A 287 -5.06 6.96 4.62
C ASN A 287 -4.68 8.29 4.01
N THR A 288 -3.54 8.85 4.44
CA THR A 288 -3.14 10.17 3.97
C THR A 288 -1.63 10.29 3.77
N ASN A 289 -1.22 11.16 2.83
CA ASN A 289 0.17 11.41 2.50
C ASN A 289 0.92 10.12 2.10
N ILE A 290 0.54 9.54 0.97
CA ILE A 290 1.16 8.32 0.45
C ILE A 290 1.87 8.65 -0.87
N ILE A 291 3.16 8.30 -0.95
CA ILE A 291 3.95 8.38 -2.19
C ILE A 291 4.32 6.97 -2.63
N ILE A 292 4.01 6.68 -3.90
CA ILE A 292 4.36 5.44 -4.59
C ILE A 292 5.22 5.84 -5.78
N GLU A 293 6.49 5.48 -5.76
CA GLU A 293 7.39 5.92 -6.83
C GLU A 293 8.41 4.87 -7.28
N ASN A 294 8.81 4.94 -8.55
CA ASN A 294 9.81 4.07 -9.14
C ASN A 294 9.49 2.57 -8.99
N CYS A 295 8.19 2.21 -8.95
CA CYS A 295 7.73 0.84 -8.81
C CYS A 295 7.45 0.19 -10.17
N GLU A 296 7.57 -1.14 -10.24
CA GLU A 296 7.16 -1.94 -11.38
C GLU A 296 6.04 -2.91 -10.99
N PHE A 297 4.94 -2.86 -11.75
CA PHE A 297 3.76 -3.69 -11.54
C PHE A 297 3.69 -4.75 -12.64
N GLY A 298 3.89 -6.01 -12.24
CA GLY A 298 3.62 -7.19 -13.06
C GLY A 298 2.15 -7.58 -12.99
N PHE A 299 1.87 -8.89 -13.09
CA PHE A 299 0.49 -9.37 -12.99
C PHE A 299 -0.14 -8.98 -11.65
N CYS A 300 -1.22 -8.20 -11.70
CA CYS A 300 -2.04 -7.87 -10.53
C CYS A 300 -3.46 -7.44 -10.95
N HIS A 301 -4.39 -7.38 -9.99
CA HIS A 301 -5.73 -6.90 -10.27
C HIS A 301 -5.77 -5.38 -10.49
N SER A 302 -4.95 -4.63 -9.78
CA SER A 302 -4.74 -3.20 -9.98
C SER A 302 -3.36 -2.79 -9.47
N ALA A 303 -2.74 -1.81 -10.11
CA ALA A 303 -1.50 -1.21 -9.61
C ALA A 303 -1.79 -0.38 -8.35
N LEU A 304 -2.83 0.47 -8.38
CA LEU A 304 -3.32 1.23 -7.24
C LEU A 304 -4.83 1.07 -7.10
N THR A 305 -5.26 0.66 -5.91
CA THR A 305 -6.67 0.50 -5.55
C THR A 305 -7.03 1.35 -4.34
N SER A 306 -8.06 2.18 -4.45
CA SER A 306 -8.76 2.77 -3.31
C SER A 306 -9.97 1.91 -2.98
N GLY A 307 -9.97 1.24 -1.83
CA GLY A 307 -11.06 0.37 -1.38
C GLY A 307 -10.82 -1.14 -1.65
N SER A 308 -11.91 -1.92 -1.68
CA SER A 308 -13.31 -1.60 -1.40
C SER A 308 -13.57 -1.26 0.08
N GLU A 309 -12.76 -1.75 0.99
CA GLU A 309 -12.87 -1.57 2.44
C GLU A 309 -12.12 -0.30 2.88
N SER A 310 -12.51 0.85 2.36
CA SER A 310 -11.90 2.15 2.67
C SER A 310 -12.97 3.21 2.82
N ILE A 311 -12.84 4.06 3.84
CA ILE A 311 -13.74 5.19 4.04
C ILE A 311 -13.14 6.52 3.59
N HIS A 312 -11.80 6.68 3.65
CA HIS A 312 -11.17 7.92 3.23
C HIS A 312 -9.73 7.70 2.78
N ASN A 313 -9.40 8.18 1.58
CA ASN A 313 -8.03 8.25 1.07
C ASN A 313 -7.76 9.66 0.56
N LYS A 314 -6.66 10.27 1.01
CA LYS A 314 -6.31 11.65 0.67
C LYS A 314 -4.80 11.82 0.45
N ASN A 315 -4.42 12.67 -0.50
CA ASN A 315 -3.01 12.98 -0.81
C ASN A 315 -2.21 11.74 -1.22
N ILE A 316 -2.65 11.08 -2.27
CA ILE A 316 -2.01 9.89 -2.82
C ILE A 316 -1.29 10.29 -4.12
N LEU A 317 0.03 10.13 -4.16
CA LEU A 317 0.87 10.42 -5.32
C LEU A 317 1.56 9.15 -5.81
N MET A 318 1.14 8.63 -6.96
CA MET A 318 1.82 7.55 -7.67
C MET A 318 2.57 8.13 -8.87
N ARG A 319 3.90 7.93 -8.93
CA ARG A 319 4.71 8.54 -9.99
C ARG A 319 5.89 7.68 -10.45
N ASN A 320 6.33 7.93 -11.68
CA ASN A 320 7.53 7.31 -12.27
C ASN A 320 7.49 5.78 -12.22
N CYS A 321 6.33 5.18 -12.51
CA CYS A 321 6.12 3.75 -12.39
C CYS A 321 5.95 3.09 -13.77
N LYS A 322 6.23 1.80 -13.82
CA LYS A 322 6.05 0.97 -15.00
C LYS A 322 5.00 -0.11 -14.73
N VAL A 323 4.09 -0.29 -15.68
CA VAL A 323 3.05 -1.33 -15.58
C VAL A 323 3.22 -2.30 -16.74
N THR A 324 3.40 -3.58 -16.46
CA THR A 324 3.69 -4.58 -17.49
C THR A 324 2.55 -5.56 -17.74
N ASP A 325 1.74 -5.88 -16.72
CA ASP A 325 0.65 -6.87 -16.83
C ASP A 325 -0.48 -6.65 -15.79
N ALA A 326 -0.71 -5.41 -15.34
CA ALA A 326 -1.82 -5.15 -14.41
C ALA A 326 -3.16 -5.13 -15.16
N LYS A 327 -4.22 -5.61 -14.51
CA LYS A 327 -5.56 -5.49 -15.08
C LYS A 327 -6.07 -4.04 -15.07
N ARG A 328 -5.66 -3.24 -14.07
CA ARG A 328 -6.06 -1.84 -13.96
C ARG A 328 -4.89 -0.99 -13.50
N LEU A 329 -4.79 0.23 -14.02
CA LEU A 329 -3.81 1.19 -13.49
C LEU A 329 -4.34 1.79 -12.19
N LEU A 330 -5.52 2.42 -12.24
CA LEU A 330 -6.20 2.99 -11.07
C LEU A 330 -7.59 2.35 -10.92
N TRP A 331 -7.87 1.86 -9.72
CA TRP A 331 -9.17 1.30 -9.36
C TRP A 331 -9.77 2.03 -8.17
N LEU A 332 -10.87 2.75 -8.40
CA LEU A 332 -11.68 3.34 -7.34
C LEU A 332 -12.86 2.42 -7.05
N LYS A 333 -12.73 1.57 -6.02
CA LYS A 333 -13.74 0.58 -5.63
C LYS A 333 -14.79 1.25 -4.74
N MET A 334 -15.77 1.88 -5.36
CA MET A 334 -16.85 2.54 -4.65
C MET A 334 -17.94 1.55 -4.28
N ARG A 335 -18.41 1.64 -3.03
CA ARG A 335 -19.44 0.75 -2.46
C ARG A 335 -20.70 1.54 -2.14
N PRO A 336 -21.88 1.11 -2.60
CA PRO A 336 -23.13 1.80 -2.29
C PRO A 336 -23.59 1.59 -0.83
N ASP A 337 -22.97 0.69 -0.08
CA ASP A 337 -23.25 0.44 1.34
C ASP A 337 -22.23 1.03 2.32
N THR A 338 -21.26 1.78 1.84
CA THR A 338 -20.16 2.32 2.67
C THR A 338 -19.95 3.79 2.36
N PRO A 339 -19.94 4.70 3.34
CA PRO A 339 -19.57 6.09 3.10
C PRO A 339 -18.09 6.18 2.75
N GLN A 340 -17.76 6.66 1.54
CA GLN A 340 -16.39 6.69 1.05
C GLN A 340 -16.03 8.06 0.50
N LYS A 341 -14.76 8.46 0.69
CA LYS A 341 -14.20 9.68 0.13
C LYS A 341 -12.79 9.43 -0.38
N TYR A 342 -12.59 9.51 -1.70
CA TYR A 342 -11.30 9.38 -2.34
C TYR A 342 -10.95 10.70 -2.99
N GLU A 343 -9.95 11.41 -2.47
CA GLU A 343 -9.66 12.77 -2.91
C GLU A 343 -8.17 13.07 -3.02
N TYR A 344 -7.83 13.99 -3.91
CA TYR A 344 -6.45 14.41 -4.14
C TYR A 344 -5.55 13.22 -4.45
N ILE A 345 -5.89 12.47 -5.49
CA ILE A 345 -5.09 11.34 -6.00
C ILE A 345 -4.47 11.75 -7.34
N THR A 346 -3.15 11.69 -7.41
CA THR A 346 -2.41 11.93 -8.66
C THR A 346 -1.66 10.67 -9.08
N VAL A 347 -1.84 10.31 -10.36
CA VAL A 347 -1.08 9.24 -11.03
C VAL A 347 -0.34 9.88 -12.19
N GLU A 348 1.00 9.85 -12.18
CA GLU A 348 1.79 10.57 -13.16
C GLU A 348 3.06 9.84 -13.62
N ASN A 349 3.53 10.16 -14.81
CA ASN A 349 4.76 9.60 -15.39
C ASN A 349 4.70 8.06 -15.42
N ILE A 350 3.66 7.49 -16.01
CA ILE A 350 3.43 6.04 -16.07
C ILE A 350 3.61 5.56 -17.50
N THR A 351 4.29 4.42 -17.66
CA THR A 351 4.46 3.76 -18.95
C THR A 351 4.10 2.28 -18.90
N GLY A 352 3.77 1.70 -20.05
CA GLY A 352 3.59 0.25 -20.19
C GLY A 352 2.24 -0.18 -20.74
N GLN A 353 1.62 -1.20 -20.13
CA GLN A 353 0.34 -1.74 -20.59
C GLN A 353 -0.56 -2.21 -19.46
N VAL A 354 -1.88 -2.04 -19.63
CA VAL A 354 -2.92 -2.46 -18.68
C VAL A 354 -4.15 -2.98 -19.44
N HIS A 355 -5.03 -3.71 -18.76
CA HIS A 355 -6.34 -3.98 -19.35
C HIS A 355 -7.24 -2.74 -19.32
N SER A 356 -7.40 -2.06 -18.17
CA SER A 356 -8.18 -0.83 -18.04
C SER A 356 -7.31 0.31 -17.52
N PHE A 357 -7.35 1.47 -18.20
CA PHE A 357 -6.60 2.67 -17.79
C PHE A 357 -7.15 3.23 -16.48
N ILE A 358 -8.45 3.50 -16.41
CA ILE A 358 -9.15 3.84 -15.16
C ILE A 358 -10.39 2.97 -15.02
N TYR A 359 -10.61 2.44 -13.81
CA TYR A 359 -11.72 1.55 -13.53
C TYR A 359 -12.53 2.02 -12.33
N ILE A 360 -13.81 2.31 -12.57
CA ILE A 360 -14.77 2.70 -11.53
C ILE A 360 -16.08 1.96 -11.81
N LYS A 361 -16.39 0.94 -11.00
CA LYS A 361 -17.67 0.24 -11.06
C LYS A 361 -18.17 -0.03 -9.65
N PRO A 362 -19.48 -0.02 -9.43
CA PRO A 362 -20.04 -0.29 -8.12
C PRO A 362 -19.57 -1.64 -7.58
N TRP A 363 -19.00 -1.64 -6.38
CA TRP A 363 -18.58 -2.85 -5.72
C TRP A 363 -19.69 -3.32 -4.78
N THR A 364 -20.48 -4.31 -5.23
CA THR A 364 -21.67 -4.79 -4.53
C THR A 364 -21.48 -6.14 -3.84
N GLN A 365 -20.25 -6.67 -3.83
CA GLN A 365 -19.97 -7.92 -3.14
C GLN A 365 -20.27 -7.78 -1.64
N PHE A 366 -21.14 -8.64 -1.11
CA PHE A 366 -21.60 -8.63 0.28
C PHE A 366 -22.26 -7.32 0.69
N PHE A 367 -23.03 -6.73 -0.23
CA PHE A 367 -23.84 -5.54 0.05
C PHE A 367 -24.82 -5.78 1.20
N ASP A 368 -24.73 -4.95 2.24
CA ASP A 368 -25.64 -4.99 3.39
C ASP A 368 -25.69 -3.63 4.08
N LEU A 369 -26.86 -3.00 4.08
CA LEU A 369 -27.10 -1.71 4.74
C LEU A 369 -27.19 -1.80 6.26
N LYS A 370 -27.29 -2.99 6.86
CA LYS A 370 -27.42 -3.19 8.31
C LYS A 370 -28.40 -2.22 8.98
N GLY A 371 -29.52 -1.97 8.31
CA GLY A 371 -30.59 -1.08 8.78
C GLY A 371 -30.32 0.43 8.64
N ARG A 372 -29.17 0.87 8.10
CA ARG A 372 -28.91 2.29 7.84
C ARG A 372 -29.64 2.72 6.55
N LYS A 373 -30.62 3.61 6.68
CA LYS A 373 -31.44 4.07 5.54
C LYS A 373 -30.76 5.16 4.69
N ASN A 374 -29.93 6.00 5.33
CA ASN A 374 -29.29 7.14 4.68
C ASN A 374 -27.77 7.00 4.78
N VAL A 375 -27.19 6.11 3.98
CA VAL A 375 -25.72 6.04 3.81
C VAL A 375 -25.28 7.28 3.02
N PRO A 376 -24.28 8.04 3.48
CA PRO A 376 -23.74 9.14 2.70
C PRO A 376 -23.24 8.67 1.32
N LEU A 377 -23.32 9.55 0.32
CA LEU A 377 -22.78 9.27 -1.00
C LEU A 377 -21.29 8.98 -0.94
N SER A 378 -20.83 8.09 -1.80
CA SER A 378 -19.41 7.86 -2.05
C SER A 378 -18.88 8.90 -3.03
N TYR A 379 -17.76 9.55 -2.68
CA TYR A 379 -17.14 10.60 -3.48
C TYR A 379 -15.79 10.16 -4.00
N SER A 380 -15.49 10.53 -5.26
CA SER A 380 -14.13 10.60 -5.78
C SER A 380 -13.92 11.99 -6.35
N ASP A 381 -12.98 12.75 -5.81
CA ASP A 381 -12.81 14.18 -6.10
C ASP A 381 -11.34 14.57 -6.28
N ASN A 382 -11.05 15.51 -7.19
CA ASN A 382 -9.68 15.96 -7.47
C ASN A 382 -8.73 14.79 -7.83
N ILE A 383 -9.10 14.02 -8.84
CA ILE A 383 -8.29 12.92 -9.37
C ILE A 383 -7.54 13.40 -10.61
N THR A 384 -6.22 13.33 -10.57
CA THR A 384 -5.36 13.76 -11.70
C THR A 384 -4.58 12.58 -12.26
N MET A 385 -4.66 12.40 -13.58
CA MET A 385 -3.81 11.46 -14.32
C MET A 385 -3.06 12.25 -15.37
N ARG A 386 -1.71 12.23 -15.32
CA ARG A 386 -0.91 13.06 -16.23
C ARG A 386 0.41 12.43 -16.66
N ASN A 387 0.91 12.85 -17.82
CA ASN A 387 2.17 12.38 -18.40
C ASN A 387 2.20 10.85 -18.49
N ILE A 388 1.20 10.26 -19.14
CA ILE A 388 1.02 8.80 -19.20
C ILE A 388 1.08 8.35 -20.65
N ASP A 389 1.89 7.32 -20.92
CA ASP A 389 2.01 6.64 -22.21
C ASP A 389 1.76 5.15 -22.03
N LEU A 390 0.60 4.67 -22.45
CA LEU A 390 0.12 3.32 -22.18
C LEU A 390 -0.59 2.67 -23.37
N LYS A 391 -0.50 1.34 -23.44
CA LYS A 391 -1.43 0.49 -24.19
C LYS A 391 -2.48 -0.08 -23.25
N CYS A 392 -3.76 -0.07 -23.68
CA CYS A 392 -4.81 -0.69 -22.87
C CYS A 392 -5.89 -1.37 -23.73
N ASP A 393 -6.67 -2.26 -23.11
CA ASP A 393 -7.86 -2.79 -23.77
C ASP A 393 -9.00 -1.78 -23.68
N ILE A 394 -9.18 -1.11 -22.54
CA ILE A 394 -10.28 -0.16 -22.29
C ILE A 394 -9.70 1.13 -21.70
N PHE A 395 -9.96 2.25 -22.39
CA PHE A 395 -9.55 3.57 -21.91
C PHE A 395 -10.38 4.02 -20.71
N TYR A 396 -11.70 4.00 -20.81
CA TYR A 396 -12.61 4.58 -19.83
C TYR A 396 -13.59 3.53 -19.33
N ASP A 397 -13.18 2.71 -18.33
CA ASP A 397 -14.00 1.60 -17.83
C ASP A 397 -14.78 2.03 -16.58
N MET A 398 -15.76 2.94 -16.81
CA MET A 398 -16.52 3.57 -15.75
C MET A 398 -18.01 3.30 -15.85
N LYS A 399 -18.61 2.99 -14.70
CA LYS A 399 -20.05 2.96 -14.47
C LYS A 399 -20.31 3.40 -13.03
N ILE A 400 -21.19 4.36 -12.86
CA ILE A 400 -21.61 4.86 -11.54
C ILE A 400 -23.05 4.49 -11.24
N THR A 401 -23.44 4.62 -9.98
CA THR A 401 -24.80 4.54 -9.48
C THR A 401 -25.23 5.88 -8.91
N GLU A 402 -26.47 5.96 -8.47
CA GLU A 402 -27.01 7.12 -7.73
C GLU A 402 -26.33 7.38 -6.37
N TYR A 403 -25.53 6.42 -5.88
CA TYR A 403 -24.77 6.51 -4.63
C TYR A 403 -23.35 7.04 -4.84
N ASP A 404 -22.91 7.22 -6.08
CA ASP A 404 -21.56 7.62 -6.43
C ASP A 404 -21.55 9.05 -6.98
N LYS A 405 -20.59 9.86 -6.53
CA LYS A 405 -20.32 11.18 -7.10
C LYS A 405 -18.85 11.32 -7.49
N LEU A 406 -18.62 11.63 -8.77
CA LEU A 406 -17.28 11.87 -9.31
C LEU A 406 -17.16 13.34 -9.70
N THR A 407 -16.14 14.04 -9.18
CA THR A 407 -15.94 15.47 -9.43
C THR A 407 -14.48 15.82 -9.69
N ASN A 408 -14.24 16.82 -10.53
CA ASN A 408 -12.92 17.44 -10.72
C ASN A 408 -11.81 16.45 -11.14
N PHE A 409 -12.07 15.63 -12.16
CA PHE A 409 -11.03 14.78 -12.74
C PHE A 409 -10.28 15.54 -13.83
N THR A 410 -8.95 15.43 -13.81
CA THR A 410 -8.07 16.01 -14.82
C THR A 410 -7.22 14.93 -15.48
N PHE A 411 -7.29 14.87 -16.81
CA PHE A 411 -6.42 14.06 -17.65
C PHE A 411 -5.54 15.00 -18.45
N GLU A 412 -4.21 14.89 -18.32
CA GLU A 412 -3.28 15.86 -18.91
C GLU A 412 -2.05 15.19 -19.52
N ASN A 413 -1.69 15.54 -20.76
CA ASN A 413 -0.53 14.98 -21.47
C ASN A 413 -0.57 13.44 -21.49
N ILE A 414 -1.63 12.87 -22.01
CA ILE A 414 -1.85 11.41 -22.04
C ILE A 414 -1.80 10.93 -23.49
N ASN A 415 -1.08 9.85 -23.72
CA ASN A 415 -1.05 9.12 -24.99
C ASN A 415 -1.46 7.67 -24.75
N ILE A 416 -2.58 7.24 -25.32
CA ILE A 416 -3.17 5.91 -25.10
C ILE A 416 -3.42 5.22 -26.44
N GLU A 417 -2.90 4.00 -26.59
CA GLU A 417 -3.35 3.04 -27.59
C GLU A 417 -4.41 2.13 -26.95
N ALA A 418 -5.69 2.27 -27.29
CA ALA A 418 -6.80 1.52 -26.70
C ALA A 418 -7.55 0.66 -27.72
N LYS A 419 -7.91 -0.58 -27.37
CA LYS A 419 -8.84 -1.37 -28.19
C LYS A 419 -10.25 -0.81 -28.15
N ASN A 420 -10.69 -0.33 -26.99
CA ASN A 420 -11.93 0.40 -26.76
C ASN A 420 -11.60 1.80 -26.26
N SER A 421 -11.74 2.81 -27.13
CA SER A 421 -11.47 4.22 -26.84
C SER A 421 -12.71 5.00 -26.38
N ALA A 422 -13.87 4.34 -26.27
CA ALA A 422 -15.11 5.01 -25.86
C ALA A 422 -14.99 5.64 -24.46
N TYR A 423 -15.52 6.84 -24.31
CA TYR A 423 -15.60 7.54 -23.04
C TYR A 423 -16.91 8.33 -22.92
N ASN A 424 -17.33 8.62 -21.69
CA ASN A 424 -18.52 9.39 -21.40
C ASN A 424 -18.18 10.55 -20.47
N LYS A 425 -18.23 11.78 -21.00
CA LYS A 425 -17.94 13.01 -20.25
C LYS A 425 -18.94 13.30 -19.12
N THR A 426 -20.19 12.82 -19.24
CA THR A 426 -21.27 13.19 -18.31
C THR A 426 -21.21 12.49 -16.97
N ILE A 427 -20.36 11.47 -16.83
CA ILE A 427 -20.21 10.70 -15.58
C ILE A 427 -19.47 11.51 -14.51
N ILE A 428 -18.62 12.47 -14.92
CA ILE A 428 -17.78 13.24 -14.01
C ILE A 428 -18.14 14.73 -14.15
N GLU A 429 -18.55 15.35 -13.05
CA GLU A 429 -18.72 16.79 -12.98
C GLU A 429 -17.36 17.48 -12.91
N GLY A 430 -17.08 18.47 -13.77
CA GLY A 430 -15.78 19.14 -13.80
C GLY A 430 -14.65 18.30 -14.40
N LEU A 431 -14.97 17.41 -15.34
CA LEU A 431 -13.96 16.66 -16.11
C LEU A 431 -13.18 17.61 -17.03
N THR A 432 -11.86 17.50 -17.00
CA THR A 432 -10.96 18.28 -17.85
C THR A 432 -10.02 17.36 -18.62
N PHE A 433 -9.96 17.52 -19.95
CA PHE A 433 -8.93 16.95 -20.80
C PHE A 433 -7.98 18.08 -21.25
N LYS A 434 -6.66 17.83 -21.16
CA LYS A 434 -5.61 18.73 -21.65
C LYS A 434 -4.57 17.92 -22.39
N ASN A 435 -4.49 18.05 -23.70
CA ASN A 435 -3.54 17.32 -24.52
C ASN A 435 -3.65 15.80 -24.31
N VAL A 436 -4.85 15.24 -24.47
CA VAL A 436 -5.13 13.81 -24.33
C VAL A 436 -5.32 13.20 -25.71
N ASN A 437 -4.45 12.29 -26.09
CA ASN A 437 -4.48 11.56 -27.35
C ASN A 437 -4.91 10.12 -27.12
N VAL A 438 -5.92 9.66 -27.83
CA VAL A 438 -6.36 8.25 -27.79
C VAL A 438 -6.41 7.73 -29.24
N ASN A 439 -5.59 6.75 -29.55
CA ASN A 439 -5.46 6.16 -30.90
C ASN A 439 -5.11 7.19 -31.98
N GLY A 440 -4.33 8.22 -31.68
CA GLY A 440 -3.95 9.28 -32.62
C GLY A 440 -4.95 10.42 -32.70
N GLU A 441 -6.08 10.37 -32.00
CA GLU A 441 -7.10 11.43 -31.97
C GLU A 441 -7.01 12.23 -30.67
N LEU A 442 -6.93 13.58 -30.81
CA LEU A 442 -6.99 14.49 -29.67
C LEU A 442 -8.44 14.55 -29.16
N ILE A 443 -8.63 14.29 -27.87
CA ILE A 443 -9.93 14.41 -27.20
C ILE A 443 -9.95 15.63 -26.28
N GLU A 444 -11.11 16.34 -26.23
CA GLU A 444 -11.32 17.57 -25.47
C GLU A 444 -12.52 17.48 -24.53
#